data_90fbbf4567ec5ef7de12de8d06160971
#
_entry.id   90fbbf4567ec5ef7de12de8d06160971
#
_cell.length_a   1.000
_cell.length_b   1.000
_cell.length_c   1.000
_cell.angle_alpha   90.00
_cell.angle_beta   90.00
_cell.angle_gamma   90.00
#
_symmetry.space_group_name_H-M   'P 1'
#
loop_
_entity.id
_entity.type
_entity.pdbx_description
1 polymer ?
#
loop_
_entity_poly.entity_id
_entity_poly.type
_entity_poly.pdbx_seq_one_letter_code
_entity_poly.pdbx_strand_id
1 'polypeptide(L)'
;MRKKKFSPVEANPDFVAQEHHWLSYWEEKKVLEKYLKKNQHSSRRFSFFDGPITANNPMGIHHAWGRTYKDLFQRYKNMQGFAQRFQNGFDNQGLWVEVEVEKKLGFKTKKEIEAYGIDKFIEACKNHTLHFAQIQTEQSRRLGYFMDWDHSYYTMSEENNYTIWHFLKKCHEDGLIYKGEDAVPWCPRCGTAISQHEIVTEGYKEVTHEAVYFRLPVVKKGRLIKDEFFLVWTTTPWTIPANTLLAINPDFDYVLLSFEGKKYWLGKKMAGKIFPSGKYEILKEIKGKDLLKK
;
A
#
# COMPACT_ATOMS: atom_id res chain seq x y z
N MET A 1 -40.59 33.25 42.38
CA MET A 1 -39.95 32.00 41.89
C MET A 1 -38.79 32.36 41.01
N ARG A 2 -37.52 31.98 41.34
CA ARG A 2 -36.35 32.15 40.47
C ARG A 2 -36.54 31.24 39.25
N LYS A 3 -36.59 31.82 38.04
CA LYS A 3 -36.55 31.03 36.78
C LYS A 3 -35.32 30.15 36.80
N LYS A 4 -35.50 28.82 36.65
CA LYS A 4 -34.38 27.88 36.48
C LYS A 4 -33.52 28.35 35.31
N LYS A 5 -32.24 28.60 35.56
CA LYS A 5 -31.30 29.09 34.51
C LYS A 5 -30.92 27.99 33.50
N PHE A 6 -31.13 26.73 33.85
CA PHE A 6 -30.74 25.58 33.02
C PHE A 6 -31.88 24.58 32.98
N SER A 7 -32.06 23.93 31.86
CA SER A 7 -32.93 22.76 31.71
C SER A 7 -32.29 21.53 32.34
N PRO A 8 -33.08 20.60 32.85
CA PRO A 8 -32.54 19.31 33.29
C PRO A 8 -31.87 18.59 32.08
N VAL A 9 -30.75 17.93 32.34
CA VAL A 9 -30.08 17.08 31.37
C VAL A 9 -30.53 15.66 31.60
N GLU A 10 -30.83 14.90 30.56
CA GLU A 10 -31.17 13.50 30.64
C GLU A 10 -29.98 12.67 31.16
N ALA A 11 -30.26 11.71 32.05
CA ALA A 11 -29.20 10.86 32.61
C ALA A 11 -28.56 9.93 31.55
N ASN A 12 -29.34 9.51 30.57
CA ASN A 12 -28.91 8.65 29.47
C ASN A 12 -29.24 9.33 28.13
N PRO A 13 -28.36 10.24 27.60
CA PRO A 13 -28.61 10.92 26.36
C PRO A 13 -28.55 9.95 25.16
N ASP A 14 -29.49 10.05 24.25
CA ASP A 14 -29.42 9.40 22.95
C ASP A 14 -28.51 10.19 22.02
N PHE A 15 -27.24 9.79 21.92
CA PHE A 15 -26.24 10.48 21.10
C PHE A 15 -26.60 10.44 19.61
N VAL A 16 -27.21 9.36 19.12
CA VAL A 16 -27.60 9.21 17.71
C VAL A 16 -28.72 10.22 17.38
N ALA A 17 -29.74 10.32 18.23
CA ALA A 17 -30.79 11.32 18.06
C ALA A 17 -30.26 12.75 18.13
N GLN A 18 -29.31 13.04 19.03
CA GLN A 18 -28.65 14.34 19.11
C GLN A 18 -27.85 14.65 17.84
N GLU A 19 -27.10 13.71 17.30
CA GLU A 19 -26.38 13.90 16.03
C GLU A 19 -27.33 14.31 14.89
N HIS A 20 -28.42 13.57 14.71
CA HIS A 20 -29.43 13.87 13.70
C HIS A 20 -30.08 15.24 13.91
N HIS A 21 -30.40 15.58 15.18
CA HIS A 21 -30.93 16.88 15.52
C HIS A 21 -29.97 18.02 15.10
N TRP A 22 -28.68 17.92 15.43
CA TRP A 22 -27.70 18.95 15.09
C TRP A 22 -27.43 19.04 13.61
N LEU A 23 -27.40 17.93 12.89
CA LEU A 23 -27.25 17.93 11.43
C LEU A 23 -28.41 18.66 10.77
N SER A 24 -29.65 18.36 11.16
CA SER A 24 -30.85 19.05 10.65
C SER A 24 -30.84 20.52 10.97
N TYR A 25 -30.45 20.89 12.21
CA TYR A 25 -30.30 22.29 12.59
C TYR A 25 -29.25 23.03 11.77
N TRP A 26 -28.11 22.42 11.52
CA TRP A 26 -27.04 23.02 10.72
C TRP A 26 -27.44 23.23 9.27
N GLU A 27 -28.19 22.31 8.71
CA GLU A 27 -28.75 22.45 7.38
C GLU A 27 -29.79 23.58 7.29
N GLU A 28 -30.81 23.56 8.16
CA GLU A 28 -31.83 24.58 8.23
C GLU A 28 -31.25 25.99 8.41
N LYS A 29 -30.27 26.14 9.28
CA LYS A 29 -29.62 27.43 9.60
C LYS A 29 -28.47 27.79 8.66
N LYS A 30 -28.13 26.91 7.67
CA LYS A 30 -27.02 27.11 6.73
C LYS A 30 -25.69 27.37 7.45
N VAL A 31 -25.41 26.58 8.49
CA VAL A 31 -24.25 26.80 9.36
C VAL A 31 -22.95 26.60 8.60
N LEU A 32 -22.86 25.57 7.75
CA LEU A 32 -21.69 25.31 6.94
C LEU A 32 -21.40 26.45 5.96
N GLU A 33 -22.40 26.94 5.23
CA GLU A 33 -22.21 28.05 4.32
C GLU A 33 -21.73 29.33 5.04
N LYS A 34 -22.31 29.60 6.20
CA LYS A 34 -21.90 30.75 7.04
C LYS A 34 -20.47 30.59 7.54
N TYR A 35 -20.09 29.35 7.91
CA TYR A 35 -18.76 29.05 8.37
C TYR A 35 -17.71 29.25 7.24
N LEU A 36 -17.96 28.76 6.05
CA LEU A 36 -17.06 28.89 4.91
C LEU A 36 -16.89 30.35 4.46
N LYS A 37 -17.98 31.17 4.56
CA LYS A 37 -17.98 32.58 4.14
C LYS A 37 -17.52 33.55 5.23
N LYS A 38 -17.41 33.09 6.50
CA LYS A 38 -17.18 33.97 7.67
C LYS A 38 -16.03 34.95 7.50
N ASN A 39 -14.91 34.49 6.97
CA ASN A 39 -13.69 35.28 6.84
C ASN A 39 -13.30 35.54 5.37
N GLN A 40 -14.25 35.50 4.43
CA GLN A 40 -13.97 35.55 2.99
C GLN A 40 -13.20 36.83 2.54
N HIS A 41 -13.31 37.90 3.25
CA HIS A 41 -12.63 39.17 2.96
C HIS A 41 -11.30 39.34 3.71
N SER A 42 -10.89 38.38 4.51
CA SER A 42 -9.59 38.44 5.21
C SER A 42 -8.43 38.35 4.22
N SER A 43 -7.42 39.18 4.41
CA SER A 43 -6.15 39.09 3.68
C SER A 43 -5.32 37.89 4.10
N ARG A 44 -5.57 37.37 5.31
CA ARG A 44 -4.89 36.18 5.83
C ARG A 44 -5.55 34.93 5.24
N ARG A 45 -4.80 34.11 4.52
CA ARG A 45 -5.29 32.91 3.85
C ARG A 45 -4.81 31.64 4.54
N PHE A 46 -5.69 30.66 4.66
CA PHE A 46 -5.34 29.29 5.04
C PHE A 46 -6.18 28.34 4.19
N SER A 47 -5.55 27.75 3.18
CA SER A 47 -6.21 26.79 2.30
C SER A 47 -5.85 25.38 2.70
N PHE A 48 -6.79 24.47 2.56
CA PHE A 48 -6.60 23.06 2.78
C PHE A 48 -7.13 22.30 1.57
N PHE A 49 -6.28 21.42 1.06
CA PHE A 49 -6.60 20.53 -0.03
C PHE A 49 -6.59 19.11 0.54
N ASP A 50 -7.73 18.46 0.58
CA ASP A 50 -7.82 17.14 1.20
C ASP A 50 -7.10 16.09 0.34
N GLY A 51 -6.23 15.28 0.97
CA GLY A 51 -5.70 14.06 0.36
C GLY A 51 -6.87 13.10 0.14
N PRO A 52 -7.15 12.69 -1.12
CA PRO A 52 -8.39 12.04 -1.44
C PRO A 52 -8.43 10.62 -0.89
N ILE A 53 -9.56 10.25 -0.28
CA ILE A 53 -9.82 8.85 0.08
C ILE A 53 -10.19 8.11 -1.20
N THR A 54 -9.68 6.89 -1.38
CA THR A 54 -10.13 6.03 -2.47
C THR A 54 -11.60 5.69 -2.29
N ALA A 55 -12.40 6.05 -3.30
CA ALA A 55 -13.87 5.89 -3.26
C ALA A 55 -14.27 4.47 -3.68
N ASN A 56 -13.84 3.46 -2.93
CA ASN A 56 -14.08 2.04 -3.24
C ASN A 56 -14.88 1.29 -2.17
N ASN A 57 -15.00 1.87 -0.97
CA ASN A 57 -15.71 1.31 0.18
C ASN A 57 -16.21 2.43 1.11
N PRO A 58 -17.09 2.14 2.10
CA PRO A 58 -17.41 3.08 3.15
C PRO A 58 -16.16 3.54 3.90
N MET A 59 -16.23 4.72 4.49
CA MET A 59 -15.12 5.30 5.25
C MET A 59 -14.81 4.44 6.50
N GLY A 60 -13.55 4.04 6.65
CA GLY A 60 -13.08 3.36 7.85
C GLY A 60 -12.81 4.32 9.02
N ILE A 61 -12.66 3.78 10.22
CA ILE A 61 -12.38 4.54 11.46
C ILE A 61 -11.13 5.40 11.32
N HIS A 62 -10.08 4.92 10.69
CA HIS A 62 -8.84 5.66 10.46
C HIS A 62 -9.05 6.89 9.56
N HIS A 63 -9.96 6.82 8.58
CA HIS A 63 -10.35 7.97 7.78
C HIS A 63 -11.10 9.01 8.61
N ALA A 64 -12.05 8.57 9.45
CA ALA A 64 -12.78 9.46 10.36
C ALA A 64 -11.83 10.14 11.33
N TRP A 65 -10.87 9.42 11.88
CA TRP A 65 -9.83 9.97 12.77
C TRP A 65 -9.00 11.04 12.06
N GLY A 66 -8.47 10.76 10.87
CA GLY A 66 -7.73 11.73 10.07
C GLY A 66 -8.55 12.98 9.75
N ARG A 67 -9.83 12.84 9.39
CA ARG A 67 -10.75 13.94 9.11
C ARG A 67 -11.02 14.79 10.36
N THR A 68 -11.14 14.18 11.52
CA THR A 68 -11.31 14.90 12.79
C THR A 68 -10.13 15.83 13.08
N TYR A 69 -8.88 15.37 12.87
CA TYR A 69 -7.72 16.25 13.02
C TYR A 69 -7.72 17.41 12.01
N LYS A 70 -8.00 17.12 10.76
CA LYS A 70 -8.07 18.13 9.72
C LYS A 70 -9.12 19.20 10.06
N ASP A 71 -10.30 18.78 10.50
CA ASP A 71 -11.39 19.67 10.90
C ASP A 71 -11.02 20.55 12.10
N LEU A 72 -10.31 19.99 13.09
CA LEU A 72 -9.82 20.76 14.24
C LEU A 72 -8.91 21.92 13.80
N PHE A 73 -7.94 21.65 12.92
CA PHE A 73 -7.05 22.70 12.40
C PHE A 73 -7.79 23.75 11.60
N GLN A 74 -8.74 23.34 10.77
CA GLN A 74 -9.57 24.25 9.97
C GLN A 74 -10.40 25.16 10.87
N ARG A 75 -11.11 24.61 11.84
CA ARG A 75 -11.92 25.39 12.79
C ARG A 75 -11.07 26.38 13.58
N TYR A 76 -9.92 25.94 14.06
CA TYR A 76 -8.98 26.81 14.76
C TYR A 76 -8.53 27.99 13.89
N LYS A 77 -8.16 27.75 12.63
CA LYS A 77 -7.78 28.80 11.69
C LYS A 77 -8.94 29.72 11.33
N ASN A 78 -10.15 29.19 11.20
CA ASN A 78 -11.35 30.01 11.00
C ASN A 78 -11.60 30.91 12.19
N MET A 79 -11.47 30.43 13.42
CA MET A 79 -11.61 31.22 14.64
C MET A 79 -10.56 32.34 14.74
N GLN A 80 -9.38 32.14 14.19
CA GLN A 80 -8.31 33.12 14.12
C GLN A 80 -8.51 34.19 13.01
N GLY A 81 -9.60 34.11 12.24
CA GLY A 81 -9.94 35.08 11.19
C GLY A 81 -9.26 34.82 9.84
N PHE A 82 -8.78 33.58 9.55
CA PHE A 82 -8.28 33.27 8.24
C PHE A 82 -9.41 33.00 7.24
N ALA A 83 -9.29 33.56 6.04
CA ALA A 83 -10.10 33.13 4.91
C ALA A 83 -9.67 31.74 4.47
N GLN A 84 -10.63 30.87 4.29
CA GLN A 84 -10.38 29.45 4.08
C GLN A 84 -11.00 28.96 2.77
N ARG A 85 -10.24 28.10 2.06
CA ARG A 85 -10.75 27.26 1.00
C ARG A 85 -10.47 25.82 1.38
N PHE A 86 -11.53 25.07 1.71
CA PHE A 86 -11.46 23.66 2.04
C PHE A 86 -12.10 22.87 0.94
N GLN A 87 -11.30 22.13 0.21
CA GLN A 87 -11.76 21.34 -0.91
C GLN A 87 -11.57 19.85 -0.60
N ASN A 88 -12.67 19.12 -0.60
CA ASN A 88 -12.67 17.68 -0.51
C ASN A 88 -12.28 17.07 -1.85
N GLY A 89 -11.75 15.85 -1.84
CA GLY A 89 -11.44 15.09 -3.04
C GLY A 89 -11.75 13.61 -2.91
N PHE A 90 -11.88 12.96 -4.06
CA PHE A 90 -12.07 11.52 -4.18
C PHE A 90 -11.05 10.92 -5.12
N ASP A 91 -10.37 9.86 -4.67
CA ASP A 91 -9.54 9.02 -5.50
C ASP A 91 -10.41 7.95 -6.19
N ASN A 92 -10.45 8.03 -7.51
CA ASN A 92 -11.35 7.21 -8.32
C ASN A 92 -10.63 6.14 -9.13
N GLN A 93 -9.31 6.04 -9.02
CA GLN A 93 -8.49 5.15 -9.85
C GLN A 93 -7.65 4.18 -9.01
N GLY A 94 -7.05 3.24 -9.71
CA GLY A 94 -6.07 2.31 -9.17
C GLY A 94 -6.62 0.91 -8.91
N LEU A 95 -5.71 0.00 -8.59
CA LEU A 95 -5.99 -1.42 -8.41
C LEU A 95 -7.08 -1.73 -7.37
N TRP A 96 -7.16 -0.93 -6.31
CA TRP A 96 -8.16 -1.12 -5.26
C TRP A 96 -9.59 -0.95 -5.75
N VAL A 97 -9.83 -0.04 -6.69
CA VAL A 97 -11.14 0.12 -7.34
C VAL A 97 -11.42 -1.07 -8.25
N GLU A 98 -10.45 -1.43 -9.10
CA GLU A 98 -10.59 -2.56 -10.02
C GLU A 98 -10.88 -3.86 -9.28
N VAL A 99 -10.12 -4.18 -8.23
CA VAL A 99 -10.28 -5.41 -7.44
C VAL A 99 -11.67 -5.51 -6.80
N GLU A 100 -12.23 -4.41 -6.29
CA GLU A 100 -13.57 -4.43 -5.71
C GLU A 100 -14.65 -4.64 -6.79
N VAL A 101 -14.49 -4.04 -7.97
CA VAL A 101 -15.40 -4.25 -9.10
C VAL A 101 -15.26 -5.67 -9.66
N GLU A 102 -14.05 -6.20 -9.78
CA GLU A 102 -13.82 -7.60 -10.18
C GLU A 102 -14.53 -8.59 -9.23
N LYS A 103 -14.41 -8.37 -7.92
CA LYS A 103 -15.10 -9.18 -6.91
C LYS A 103 -16.62 -9.11 -7.08
N LYS A 104 -17.16 -7.91 -7.29
CA LYS A 104 -18.60 -7.69 -7.51
C LYS A 104 -19.12 -8.37 -8.76
N LEU A 105 -18.32 -8.41 -9.83
CA LEU A 105 -18.64 -9.09 -11.09
C LEU A 105 -18.30 -10.59 -11.07
N GLY A 106 -17.61 -11.07 -10.03
CA GLY A 106 -17.21 -12.48 -9.89
C GLY A 106 -16.00 -12.88 -10.71
N PHE A 107 -15.20 -11.92 -11.20
CA PHE A 107 -14.02 -12.18 -12.01
C PHE A 107 -12.85 -12.68 -11.18
N LYS A 108 -12.09 -13.63 -11.73
CA LYS A 108 -10.91 -14.23 -11.12
C LYS A 108 -9.61 -13.84 -11.83
N THR A 109 -9.69 -13.49 -13.09
CA THR A 109 -8.55 -13.19 -13.96
C THR A 109 -8.76 -11.92 -14.78
N LYS A 110 -7.70 -11.26 -15.18
CA LYS A 110 -7.77 -10.08 -16.07
C LYS A 110 -8.35 -10.39 -17.46
N LYS A 111 -8.22 -11.63 -17.96
CA LYS A 111 -8.82 -12.06 -19.24
C LYS A 111 -10.34 -12.00 -19.24
N GLU A 112 -10.96 -12.16 -18.07
CA GLU A 112 -12.43 -12.04 -17.94
C GLU A 112 -12.88 -10.58 -18.12
N ILE A 113 -12.06 -9.60 -17.77
CA ILE A 113 -12.30 -8.18 -18.03
C ILE A 113 -12.29 -7.90 -19.53
N GLU A 114 -11.28 -8.44 -20.24
CA GLU A 114 -11.19 -8.31 -21.70
C GLU A 114 -12.42 -8.92 -22.40
N ALA A 115 -12.83 -10.11 -21.96
CA ALA A 115 -14.03 -10.78 -22.48
C ALA A 115 -15.33 -10.03 -22.16
N TYR A 116 -15.42 -9.40 -20.99
CA TYR A 116 -16.57 -8.57 -20.59
C TYR A 116 -16.68 -7.29 -21.40
N GLY A 117 -15.55 -6.72 -21.80
CA GLY A 117 -15.38 -5.45 -22.48
C GLY A 117 -14.78 -4.39 -21.56
N ILE A 118 -13.64 -3.83 -21.98
CA ILE A 118 -12.88 -2.86 -21.18
C ILE A 118 -13.71 -1.59 -20.91
N ASP A 119 -14.46 -1.13 -21.91
CA ASP A 119 -15.37 0.01 -21.82
C ASP A 119 -16.45 -0.19 -20.74
N LYS A 120 -17.07 -1.35 -20.73
CA LYS A 120 -18.09 -1.73 -19.72
C LYS A 120 -17.48 -1.83 -18.32
N PHE A 121 -16.28 -2.37 -18.23
CA PHE A 121 -15.57 -2.48 -16.96
C PHE A 121 -15.19 -1.10 -16.40
N ILE A 122 -14.70 -0.19 -17.25
CA ILE A 122 -14.43 1.20 -16.88
C ILE A 122 -15.68 1.91 -16.37
N GLU A 123 -16.80 1.73 -17.07
CA GLU A 123 -18.08 2.31 -16.65
C GLU A 123 -18.55 1.74 -15.30
N ALA A 124 -18.38 0.43 -15.09
CA ALA A 124 -18.66 -0.20 -13.80
C ALA A 124 -17.77 0.38 -12.67
N CYS A 125 -16.49 0.64 -12.94
CA CYS A 125 -15.56 1.28 -11.99
C CYS A 125 -15.98 2.71 -11.67
N LYS A 126 -16.35 3.52 -12.68
CA LYS A 126 -16.85 4.89 -12.49
C LYS A 126 -18.09 4.91 -11.59
N ASN A 127 -19.07 4.08 -11.92
CA ASN A 127 -20.31 3.98 -11.14
C ASN A 127 -20.05 3.53 -9.70
N HIS A 128 -19.13 2.59 -9.51
CA HIS A 128 -18.71 2.12 -8.19
C HIS A 128 -18.12 3.27 -7.36
N THR A 129 -17.17 4.02 -7.92
CA THR A 129 -16.51 5.11 -7.19
C THR A 129 -17.45 6.28 -6.91
N LEU A 130 -18.34 6.64 -7.82
CA LEU A 130 -19.33 7.68 -7.58
C LEU A 130 -20.31 7.30 -6.46
N HIS A 131 -20.74 6.05 -6.43
CA HIS A 131 -21.59 5.53 -5.35
C HIS A 131 -20.90 5.65 -3.98
N PHE A 132 -19.63 5.21 -3.88
CA PHE A 132 -18.92 5.30 -2.61
C PHE A 132 -18.48 6.72 -2.25
N ALA A 133 -18.24 7.59 -3.22
CA ALA A 133 -18.02 9.01 -2.97
C ALA A 133 -19.23 9.66 -2.28
N GLN A 134 -20.45 9.31 -2.69
CA GLN A 134 -21.66 9.76 -2.02
C GLN A 134 -21.73 9.24 -0.58
N ILE A 135 -21.54 7.94 -0.37
CA ILE A 135 -21.55 7.32 0.97
C ILE A 135 -20.52 7.99 1.89
N GLN A 136 -19.28 8.15 1.39
CA GLN A 136 -18.20 8.80 2.17
C GLN A 136 -18.52 10.28 2.48
N THR A 137 -19.20 10.98 1.58
CA THR A 137 -19.68 12.35 1.83
C THR A 137 -20.71 12.39 2.96
N GLU A 138 -21.71 11.50 2.91
CA GLU A 138 -22.74 11.40 3.94
C GLU A 138 -22.14 11.04 5.31
N GLN A 139 -21.24 10.06 5.35
CA GLN A 139 -20.50 9.68 6.57
C GLN A 139 -19.69 10.86 7.13
N SER A 140 -19.05 11.63 6.27
CA SER A 140 -18.22 12.77 6.67
C SER A 140 -19.06 13.95 7.15
N ARG A 141 -20.20 14.20 6.53
CA ARG A 141 -21.18 15.19 7.01
C ARG A 141 -21.72 14.79 8.39
N ARG A 142 -22.01 13.51 8.58
CA ARG A 142 -22.44 12.98 9.88
C ARG A 142 -21.36 13.09 10.96
N LEU A 143 -20.08 12.93 10.59
CA LEU A 143 -18.95 13.20 11.49
C LEU A 143 -18.84 14.68 11.91
N GLY A 144 -19.58 15.58 11.24
CA GLY A 144 -19.50 17.02 11.45
C GLY A 144 -18.29 17.66 10.76
N TYR A 145 -17.69 17.01 9.78
CA TYR A 145 -16.58 17.53 9.02
C TYR A 145 -17.02 18.62 8.06
N PHE A 146 -16.53 19.84 8.23
CA PHE A 146 -16.95 21.02 7.47
C PHE A 146 -16.03 21.25 6.27
N MET A 147 -16.54 20.91 5.09
CA MET A 147 -15.84 21.08 3.81
C MET A 147 -16.76 21.73 2.79
N ASP A 148 -16.18 22.28 1.74
CA ASP A 148 -16.90 22.68 0.54
C ASP A 148 -17.22 21.43 -0.29
N TRP A 149 -18.32 20.76 0.08
CA TRP A 149 -18.73 19.50 -0.53
C TRP A 149 -19.18 19.64 -1.97
N ASP A 150 -19.75 20.81 -2.32
CA ASP A 150 -20.31 21.05 -3.65
C ASP A 150 -19.22 21.22 -4.72
N HIS A 151 -18.00 21.58 -4.28
CA HIS A 151 -16.83 21.73 -5.15
C HIS A 151 -15.78 20.65 -4.87
N SER A 152 -16.20 19.44 -4.53
CA SER A 152 -15.29 18.30 -4.40
C SER A 152 -14.63 18.00 -5.75
N TYR A 153 -13.32 17.68 -5.74
CA TYR A 153 -12.63 17.24 -6.94
C TYR A 153 -12.62 15.71 -7.05
N TYR A 154 -12.56 15.23 -8.27
CA TYR A 154 -12.49 13.81 -8.61
C TYR A 154 -11.24 13.56 -9.44
N THR A 155 -10.41 12.59 -9.04
CA THR A 155 -9.16 12.32 -9.75
C THR A 155 -9.38 11.80 -11.16
N MET A 156 -10.57 11.31 -11.49
CA MET A 156 -10.98 10.89 -12.84
C MET A 156 -11.45 12.03 -13.74
N SER A 157 -11.56 13.29 -13.23
CA SER A 157 -12.03 14.40 -14.04
C SER A 157 -10.98 14.84 -15.07
N GLU A 158 -11.45 15.43 -16.17
CA GLU A 158 -10.56 15.94 -17.23
C GLU A 158 -9.65 17.05 -16.71
N GLU A 159 -10.19 17.97 -15.90
CA GLU A 159 -9.41 19.07 -15.31
C GLU A 159 -8.27 18.55 -14.42
N ASN A 160 -8.53 17.50 -13.64
CA ASN A 160 -7.49 16.88 -12.82
C ASN A 160 -6.43 16.22 -13.71
N ASN A 161 -6.85 15.48 -14.74
CA ASN A 161 -5.94 14.81 -15.67
C ASN A 161 -5.08 15.81 -16.45
N TYR A 162 -5.66 16.90 -16.96
CA TYR A 162 -4.90 17.95 -17.66
C TYR A 162 -3.93 18.68 -16.74
N THR A 163 -4.30 18.87 -15.48
CA THR A 163 -3.40 19.46 -14.47
C THR A 163 -2.20 18.55 -14.21
N ILE A 164 -2.41 17.23 -14.09
CA ILE A 164 -1.32 16.24 -13.96
C ILE A 164 -0.43 16.25 -15.20
N TRP A 165 -1.02 16.23 -16.40
CA TRP A 165 -0.24 16.31 -17.65
C TRP A 165 0.57 17.60 -17.75
N HIS A 166 0.03 18.73 -17.32
CA HIS A 166 0.77 19.98 -17.28
C HIS A 166 1.97 19.89 -16.33
N PHE A 167 1.76 19.32 -15.13
CA PHE A 167 2.84 19.08 -14.17
C PHE A 167 3.93 18.16 -14.74
N LEU A 168 3.55 17.03 -15.34
CA LEU A 168 4.49 16.10 -15.95
C LEU A 168 5.28 16.76 -17.10
N LYS A 169 4.61 17.61 -17.91
CA LYS A 169 5.26 18.39 -18.95
C LYS A 169 6.35 19.30 -18.36
N LYS A 170 6.05 20.01 -17.28
CA LYS A 170 7.04 20.86 -16.60
C LYS A 170 8.22 20.05 -16.07
N CYS A 171 7.96 18.93 -15.41
CA CYS A 171 9.03 18.04 -14.95
C CYS A 171 9.90 17.51 -16.11
N HIS A 172 9.30 17.22 -17.24
CA HIS A 172 10.04 16.81 -18.43
C HIS A 172 10.91 17.94 -19.01
N GLU A 173 10.34 19.16 -19.13
CA GLU A 173 11.07 20.36 -19.58
C GLU A 173 12.29 20.65 -18.68
N ASP A 174 12.17 20.40 -17.39
CA ASP A 174 13.24 20.58 -16.38
C ASP A 174 14.20 19.37 -16.29
N GLY A 175 14.04 18.35 -17.15
CA GLY A 175 14.91 17.17 -17.19
C GLY A 175 14.75 16.20 -16.01
N LEU A 176 13.67 16.31 -15.26
CA LEU A 176 13.39 15.46 -14.09
C LEU A 176 12.73 14.13 -14.45
N ILE A 177 12.19 14.01 -15.66
CA ILE A 177 11.59 12.77 -16.19
C ILE A 177 12.45 12.23 -17.31
N TYR A 178 12.85 10.98 -17.19
CA TYR A 178 13.66 10.27 -18.19
C TYR A 178 13.19 8.80 -18.29
N LYS A 179 13.51 8.16 -19.42
CA LYS A 179 13.27 6.73 -19.60
C LYS A 179 14.34 5.94 -18.85
N GLY A 180 13.94 5.05 -17.96
CA GLY A 180 14.83 4.21 -17.18
C GLY A 180 14.26 2.80 -16.99
N GLU A 181 15.07 1.94 -16.37
CA GLU A 181 14.70 0.58 -15.98
C GLU A 181 14.95 0.40 -14.51
N ASP A 182 14.07 -0.32 -13.83
CA ASP A 182 14.20 -0.63 -12.40
C ASP A 182 13.61 -2.01 -12.09
N ALA A 183 14.07 -2.62 -10.99
CA ALA A 183 13.52 -3.86 -10.48
C ALA A 183 12.34 -3.56 -9.55
N VAL A 184 11.15 -3.96 -9.95
CA VAL A 184 9.92 -3.73 -9.21
C VAL A 184 9.18 -5.03 -8.91
N PRO A 185 8.45 -5.14 -7.77
CA PRO A 185 7.55 -6.25 -7.53
C PRO A 185 6.46 -6.30 -8.59
N TRP A 186 6.19 -7.49 -9.09
CA TRP A 186 5.17 -7.74 -10.11
C TRP A 186 4.08 -8.68 -9.58
N CYS A 187 2.83 -8.30 -9.71
CA CYS A 187 1.70 -9.14 -9.37
C CYS A 187 1.21 -9.91 -10.61
N PRO A 188 1.38 -11.24 -10.67
CA PRO A 188 0.94 -12.02 -11.85
C PRO A 188 -0.57 -12.08 -11.99
N ARG A 189 -1.34 -11.94 -10.90
CA ARG A 189 -2.80 -11.88 -10.96
C ARG A 189 -3.28 -10.56 -11.57
N CYS A 190 -2.71 -9.44 -11.13
CA CYS A 190 -3.10 -8.13 -11.62
C CYS A 190 -2.44 -7.73 -12.93
N GLY A 191 -1.36 -8.43 -13.33
CA GLY A 191 -0.61 -8.16 -14.56
C GLY A 191 0.09 -6.80 -14.56
N THR A 192 0.50 -6.31 -13.39
CA THR A 192 1.14 -5.00 -13.24
C THR A 192 2.17 -4.97 -12.12
N ALA A 193 3.04 -3.97 -12.15
CA ALA A 193 3.90 -3.61 -11.03
C ALA A 193 3.04 -3.15 -9.82
N ILE A 194 3.51 -3.46 -8.63
CA ILE A 194 2.86 -3.08 -7.37
C ILE A 194 3.81 -2.31 -6.48
N SER A 195 3.27 -1.36 -5.71
CA SER A 195 4.03 -0.61 -4.72
C SER A 195 4.18 -1.39 -3.42
N GLN A 196 5.14 -0.97 -2.59
CA GLN A 196 5.27 -1.53 -1.24
C GLN A 196 4.02 -1.33 -0.39
N HIS A 197 3.28 -0.23 -0.56
CA HIS A 197 2.03 0.02 0.17
C HIS A 197 0.95 -1.02 -0.12
N GLU A 198 0.93 -1.56 -1.32
CA GLU A 198 -0.02 -2.62 -1.71
C GLU A 198 0.34 -3.98 -1.10
N ILE A 199 1.61 -4.17 -0.71
CA ILE A 199 2.10 -5.41 -0.09
C ILE A 199 1.97 -5.38 1.44
N VAL A 200 2.16 -4.21 2.06
CA VAL A 200 2.44 -4.07 3.51
C VAL A 200 1.26 -4.43 4.42
N THR A 201 0.02 -4.19 4.01
CA THR A 201 -1.11 -4.29 4.96
C THR A 201 -1.66 -5.71 5.14
N GLU A 202 -1.76 -6.49 4.08
CA GLU A 202 -2.33 -7.86 4.14
C GLU A 202 -1.65 -8.85 3.18
N GLY A 203 -0.58 -8.42 2.52
CA GLY A 203 0.08 -9.21 1.47
C GLY A 203 1.04 -10.27 1.98
N TYR A 204 1.51 -10.17 3.23
CA TYR A 204 2.44 -11.14 3.80
C TYR A 204 1.69 -12.32 4.40
N LYS A 205 2.00 -13.51 3.90
CA LYS A 205 1.47 -14.78 4.41
C LYS A 205 2.60 -15.76 4.58
N GLU A 206 2.53 -16.58 5.62
CA GLU A 206 3.37 -17.76 5.73
C GLU A 206 2.88 -18.78 4.72
N VAL A 207 3.78 -19.21 3.83
CA VAL A 207 3.49 -20.20 2.82
C VAL A 207 4.53 -21.30 2.87
N THR A 208 4.10 -22.55 2.64
CA THR A 208 4.99 -23.69 2.50
C THR A 208 5.28 -23.89 1.02
N HIS A 209 6.58 -23.85 0.66
CA HIS A 209 7.06 -24.09 -0.69
C HIS A 209 8.04 -25.25 -0.72
N GLU A 210 8.04 -25.97 -1.84
CA GLU A 210 9.13 -26.88 -2.15
C GLU A 210 10.41 -26.08 -2.42
N ALA A 211 11.52 -26.56 -1.89
CA ALA A 211 12.85 -26.02 -2.12
C ALA A 211 13.78 -27.12 -2.61
N VAL A 212 14.70 -26.76 -3.48
CA VAL A 212 15.64 -27.70 -4.08
C VAL A 212 17.04 -27.49 -3.52
N TYR A 213 17.65 -28.56 -3.05
CA TYR A 213 19.07 -28.60 -2.77
C TYR A 213 19.77 -29.32 -3.94
N PHE A 214 20.74 -28.66 -4.56
CA PHE A 214 21.51 -29.25 -5.64
C PHE A 214 23.01 -29.15 -5.39
N ARG A 215 23.76 -30.02 -6.06
CA ARG A 215 25.19 -30.18 -5.85
C ARG A 215 25.98 -29.61 -7.00
N LEU A 216 26.93 -28.73 -6.70
CA LEU A 216 27.91 -28.23 -7.65
C LEU A 216 29.25 -28.93 -7.37
N PRO A 217 29.83 -29.64 -8.32
CA PRO A 217 31.10 -30.36 -8.13
C PRO A 217 32.24 -29.36 -7.89
N VAL A 218 33.12 -29.67 -6.97
CA VAL A 218 34.32 -28.86 -6.70
C VAL A 218 35.39 -29.13 -7.74
N VAL A 219 35.88 -28.04 -8.35
CA VAL A 219 37.01 -28.08 -9.30
C VAL A 219 38.22 -27.38 -8.66
N LYS A 220 39.36 -28.03 -8.59
CA LYS A 220 40.61 -27.46 -8.10
C LYS A 220 41.71 -27.60 -9.16
N LYS A 221 42.33 -26.48 -9.55
CA LYS A 221 43.36 -26.42 -10.59
C LYS A 221 42.92 -27.15 -11.89
N GLY A 222 41.67 -26.93 -12.30
CA GLY A 222 41.09 -27.51 -13.51
C GLY A 222 40.69 -28.99 -13.41
N ARG A 223 40.82 -29.63 -12.24
CA ARG A 223 40.45 -31.04 -12.02
C ARG A 223 39.26 -31.13 -11.06
N LEU A 224 38.31 -31.98 -11.41
CA LEU A 224 37.20 -32.34 -10.51
C LEU A 224 37.73 -33.07 -9.29
N ILE A 225 37.31 -32.65 -8.11
CA ILE A 225 37.57 -33.38 -6.87
C ILE A 225 36.49 -34.44 -6.71
N LYS A 226 36.90 -35.70 -6.65
CA LYS A 226 35.96 -36.81 -6.53
C LYS A 226 35.14 -36.71 -5.24
N ASP A 227 33.83 -36.85 -5.38
CA ASP A 227 32.86 -36.90 -4.28
C ASP A 227 32.87 -35.66 -3.35
N GLU A 228 33.32 -34.50 -3.86
CA GLU A 228 33.30 -33.24 -3.13
C GLU A 228 32.45 -32.20 -3.89
N PHE A 229 31.49 -31.55 -3.17
CA PHE A 229 30.48 -30.70 -3.76
C PHE A 229 30.25 -29.45 -2.90
N PHE A 230 29.84 -28.32 -3.52
CA PHE A 230 29.09 -27.28 -2.86
C PHE A 230 27.62 -27.67 -2.82
N LEU A 231 26.98 -27.57 -1.67
CA LEU A 231 25.53 -27.74 -1.53
C LEU A 231 24.86 -26.38 -1.61
N VAL A 232 24.02 -26.20 -2.63
CA VAL A 232 23.33 -24.96 -2.92
C VAL A 232 21.83 -25.16 -2.73
N TRP A 233 21.15 -24.17 -2.21
CA TRP A 233 19.72 -24.17 -1.99
C TRP A 233 19.06 -23.10 -2.83
N THR A 234 17.89 -23.43 -3.41
CA THR A 234 17.06 -22.49 -4.16
C THR A 234 15.57 -22.80 -4.00
N THR A 235 14.74 -21.75 -3.99
CA THR A 235 13.28 -21.84 -4.15
C THR A 235 12.84 -21.69 -5.60
N THR A 236 13.77 -21.36 -6.51
CA THR A 236 13.52 -21.06 -7.92
C THR A 236 14.35 -21.97 -8.83
N PRO A 237 14.07 -23.29 -8.87
CA PRO A 237 14.91 -24.27 -9.58
C PRO A 237 15.02 -24.03 -11.09
N TRP A 238 14.07 -23.33 -11.69
CA TRP A 238 14.11 -22.93 -13.10
C TRP A 238 15.25 -21.95 -13.44
N THR A 239 15.88 -21.33 -12.43
CA THR A 239 17.06 -20.46 -12.64
C THR A 239 18.38 -21.23 -12.73
N ILE A 240 18.42 -22.52 -12.38
CA ILE A 240 19.65 -23.34 -12.36
C ILE A 240 20.40 -23.32 -13.72
N PRO A 241 19.73 -23.41 -14.89
CA PRO A 241 20.41 -23.33 -16.19
C PRO A 241 21.14 -22.01 -16.46
N ALA A 242 20.72 -20.91 -15.80
CA ALA A 242 21.31 -19.59 -15.94
C ALA A 242 22.40 -19.28 -14.89
N ASN A 243 22.66 -20.18 -13.96
CA ASN A 243 23.66 -19.97 -12.91
C ASN A 243 25.08 -20.04 -13.48
N THR A 244 25.84 -18.97 -13.30
CA THR A 244 27.22 -18.84 -13.79
C THR A 244 28.25 -18.76 -12.67
N LEU A 245 27.83 -18.33 -11.47
CA LEU A 245 28.71 -18.07 -10.34
C LEU A 245 28.10 -18.60 -9.04
N LEU A 246 28.97 -18.92 -8.08
CA LEU A 246 28.61 -19.21 -6.71
C LEU A 246 29.12 -18.09 -5.80
N ALA A 247 28.20 -17.37 -5.16
CA ALA A 247 28.52 -16.32 -4.21
C ALA A 247 28.77 -16.91 -2.82
N ILE A 248 29.86 -16.49 -2.18
CA ILE A 248 30.23 -16.88 -0.82
C ILE A 248 30.39 -15.62 0.01
N ASN A 249 29.75 -15.58 1.18
CA ASN A 249 29.95 -14.48 2.13
C ASN A 249 31.30 -14.65 2.85
N PRO A 250 32.23 -13.68 2.77
CA PRO A 250 33.57 -13.81 3.33
C PRO A 250 33.59 -13.92 4.86
N ASP A 251 32.60 -13.40 5.55
CA ASP A 251 32.54 -13.32 7.01
C ASP A 251 31.83 -14.52 7.65
N PHE A 252 31.19 -15.36 6.86
CA PHE A 252 30.50 -16.54 7.37
C PHE A 252 31.45 -17.72 7.56
N ASP A 253 31.07 -18.59 8.51
CA ASP A 253 31.75 -19.87 8.73
C ASP A 253 31.15 -20.93 7.81
N TYR A 254 32.01 -21.64 7.08
CA TYR A 254 31.66 -22.75 6.20
C TYR A 254 32.32 -24.05 6.71
N VAL A 255 31.62 -25.15 6.50
CA VAL A 255 32.13 -26.46 6.86
C VAL A 255 32.18 -27.35 5.63
N LEU A 256 33.20 -28.22 5.59
CA LEU A 256 33.21 -29.40 4.79
C LEU A 256 32.77 -30.56 5.68
N LEU A 257 31.65 -31.15 5.37
CA LEU A 257 31.15 -32.33 6.09
C LEU A 257 31.10 -33.57 5.20
N SER A 258 31.23 -34.74 5.83
CA SER A 258 31.02 -36.04 5.20
C SER A 258 29.66 -36.59 5.54
N PHE A 259 28.93 -37.04 4.53
CA PHE A 259 27.63 -37.70 4.66
C PHE A 259 27.47 -38.73 3.55
N GLU A 260 27.18 -39.99 3.89
CA GLU A 260 26.95 -41.08 2.95
C GLU A 260 28.08 -41.21 1.89
N GLY A 261 29.33 -41.13 2.32
CA GLY A 261 30.52 -41.27 1.46
C GLY A 261 30.81 -40.07 0.55
N LYS A 262 30.07 -39.00 0.63
CA LYS A 262 30.28 -37.74 -0.11
C LYS A 262 30.60 -36.58 0.81
N LYS A 263 31.31 -35.57 0.28
CA LYS A 263 31.74 -34.40 1.02
C LYS A 263 31.01 -33.17 0.51
N TYR A 264 30.52 -32.34 1.44
CA TYR A 264 29.71 -31.17 1.12
C TYR A 264 30.24 -29.90 1.80
N TRP A 265 30.46 -28.88 1.00
CA TRP A 265 30.70 -27.50 1.49
C TRP A 265 29.37 -26.78 1.65
N LEU A 266 29.11 -26.24 2.82
CA LEU A 266 27.90 -25.41 3.10
C LEU A 266 28.17 -24.49 4.30
N GLY A 267 27.28 -23.53 4.51
CA GLY A 267 27.33 -22.65 5.69
C GLY A 267 27.14 -23.47 6.97
N LYS A 268 28.02 -23.27 7.97
CA LYS A 268 28.02 -24.02 9.23
C LYS A 268 26.67 -24.08 9.92
N LYS A 269 25.94 -22.92 9.96
CA LYS A 269 24.61 -22.83 10.59
C LYS A 269 23.55 -23.69 9.93
N MET A 270 23.78 -24.14 8.71
CA MET A 270 22.84 -24.96 7.94
C MET A 270 23.09 -26.45 8.06
N ALA A 271 24.27 -26.90 8.52
CA ALA A 271 24.62 -28.31 8.59
C ALA A 271 23.59 -29.14 9.37
N GLY A 272 23.26 -28.74 10.60
CA GLY A 272 22.31 -29.49 11.43
C GLY A 272 20.83 -29.30 11.02
N LYS A 273 20.52 -28.33 10.12
CA LYS A 273 19.16 -28.17 9.56
C LYS A 273 18.91 -29.08 8.36
N ILE A 274 19.98 -29.38 7.59
CA ILE A 274 19.90 -30.15 6.35
C ILE A 274 20.21 -31.62 6.58
N PHE A 275 21.21 -31.92 7.40
CA PHE A 275 21.67 -33.28 7.66
C PHE A 275 21.21 -33.76 9.04
N PRO A 276 20.71 -35.01 9.17
CA PRO A 276 20.27 -35.54 10.46
C PRO A 276 21.42 -35.55 11.48
N SER A 277 21.13 -35.13 12.70
CA SER A 277 22.10 -35.12 13.81
C SER A 277 22.72 -36.52 14.00
N GLY A 278 24.04 -36.56 14.18
CA GLY A 278 24.78 -37.79 14.37
C GLY A 278 25.02 -38.65 13.12
N LYS A 279 24.56 -38.22 11.92
CA LYS A 279 24.78 -38.95 10.67
C LYS A 279 25.82 -38.30 9.75
N TYR A 280 26.41 -37.18 10.12
CA TYR A 280 27.45 -36.49 9.38
C TYR A 280 28.65 -36.17 10.27
N GLU A 281 29.81 -36.05 9.67
CA GLU A 281 31.05 -35.67 10.33
C GLU A 281 31.59 -34.37 9.72
N ILE A 282 31.95 -33.39 10.57
CA ILE A 282 32.62 -32.18 10.11
C ILE A 282 34.11 -32.44 9.93
N LEU A 283 34.56 -32.42 8.69
CA LEU A 283 35.96 -32.65 8.31
C LEU A 283 36.81 -31.39 8.40
N LYS A 284 36.21 -30.24 8.13
CA LYS A 284 36.91 -28.94 8.10
C LYS A 284 35.98 -27.80 8.35
N GLU A 285 36.48 -26.75 9.01
CA GLU A 285 35.79 -25.46 9.21
C GLU A 285 36.71 -24.32 8.75
N ILE A 286 36.18 -23.37 7.97
CA ILE A 286 36.93 -22.20 7.47
C ILE A 286 36.02 -20.99 7.33
N LYS A 287 36.62 -19.79 7.33
CA LYS A 287 35.94 -18.56 6.96
C LYS A 287 35.72 -18.51 5.43
N GLY A 288 34.65 -17.82 5.01
CA GLY A 288 34.35 -17.65 3.59
C GLY A 288 35.49 -16.98 2.82
N LYS A 289 36.16 -15.96 3.42
CA LYS A 289 37.33 -15.31 2.83
C LYS A 289 38.48 -16.27 2.51
N ASP A 290 38.63 -17.38 3.27
CA ASP A 290 39.68 -18.37 3.05
C ASP A 290 39.25 -19.45 2.04
N LEU A 291 37.93 -19.62 1.85
CA LEU A 291 37.35 -20.45 0.80
C LEU A 291 37.51 -19.83 -0.59
N LEU A 292 37.42 -18.49 -0.67
CA LEU A 292 37.60 -17.72 -1.92
C LEU A 292 39.04 -17.76 -2.47
N LYS A 293 40.03 -18.03 -1.62
CA LYS A 293 41.45 -18.08 -1.99
C LYS A 293 41.90 -19.46 -2.53
N LYS A 294 41.01 -20.40 -2.61
CA LYS A 294 41.31 -21.80 -3.02
C LYS A 294 40.75 -22.13 -4.39
#